data_e7e24cca1030b8b00405deb197e2fb68
#
_entry.id   e7e24cca1030b8b00405deb197e2fb68
#
_cell.length_a   1.000
_cell.length_b   1.000
_cell.length_c   1.000
_cell.angle_alpha   90.00
_cell.angle_beta   90.00
_cell.angle_gamma   90.00
#
_symmetry.space_group_name_H-M   'P 1'
#
loop_
_entity.id
_entity.type
_entity.pdbx_description
1 polymer ?
#
loop_
_entity_poly.entity_id
_entity_poly.type
_entity_poly.pdbx_seq_one_letter_code
_entity_poly.pdbx_strand_id
1 'polypeptide(L)'
;MTSRDDVYLLGDILWNNELLAPVFDNLNGRKHLITGNHDRITNSYKYFFHSIEPMMKIKDMGLMVTLCHYPIAHWEGADIGWVHLYGHVHMNRDCLPYLKYKYERLDTGLPYNAYNVGCMLPYMDYQPRPLDYIIEEGNKWEEQQFKLIK
;
A
#
# COMPACT_ATOMS: atom_id res chain seq x y z
N MET A 1 2.02 16.29 7.54
CA MET A 1 2.21 15.14 8.45
C MET A 1 2.81 15.66 9.76
N THR A 2 2.24 15.27 10.89
CA THR A 2 2.62 15.68 12.25
C THR A 2 3.17 14.47 13.01
N SER A 3 3.74 14.70 14.20
CA SER A 3 4.22 13.61 15.08
C SER A 3 3.10 12.70 15.63
N ARG A 4 1.83 13.09 15.48
CA ARG A 4 0.65 12.33 15.96
C ARG A 4 0.04 11.44 14.90
N ASP A 5 0.42 11.60 13.64
CA ASP A 5 -0.12 10.83 12.54
C ASP A 5 0.47 9.42 12.54
N ASP A 6 -0.32 8.42 12.18
CA ASP A 6 0.16 7.07 11.90
C ASP A 6 0.52 6.96 10.42
N VAL A 7 1.74 6.46 10.15
CA VAL A 7 2.26 6.28 8.80
C VAL A 7 2.55 4.81 8.56
N TYR A 8 1.90 4.24 7.58
CA TYR A 8 2.04 2.83 7.21
C TYR A 8 2.94 2.69 5.98
N LEU A 9 4.03 1.94 6.13
CA LEU A 9 4.97 1.64 5.06
C LEU A 9 4.77 0.17 4.66
N LEU A 10 4.48 -0.06 3.39
CA LEU A 10 4.09 -1.37 2.89
C LEU A 10 5.30 -2.14 2.30
N GLY A 11 6.38 -2.15 3.06
CA GLY A 11 7.55 -3.01 2.82
C GLY A 11 8.52 -2.56 1.75
N ASP A 12 9.65 -3.28 1.68
CA ASP A 12 10.75 -3.03 0.76
C ASP A 12 11.28 -1.60 0.82
N ILE A 13 11.46 -1.09 2.07
CA ILE A 13 11.72 0.32 2.31
C ILE A 13 13.15 0.69 1.95
N LEU A 14 14.11 -0.15 2.31
CA LEU A 14 15.54 0.11 2.10
C LEU A 14 16.29 -1.19 1.79
N TRP A 15 17.18 -1.12 0.81
CA TRP A 15 18.15 -2.19 0.48
C TRP A 15 19.34 -2.21 1.43
N ASN A 16 19.66 -1.08 2.06
CA ASN A 16 20.76 -0.92 2.99
C ASN A 16 20.28 -0.36 4.32
N ASN A 17 20.39 -1.15 5.39
CA ASN A 17 19.95 -0.78 6.74
C ASN A 17 20.76 0.38 7.35
N GLU A 18 21.94 0.72 6.83
CA GLU A 18 22.72 1.88 7.29
C GLU A 18 22.01 3.20 6.99
N LEU A 19 21.08 3.19 6.02
CA LEU A 19 20.28 4.35 5.67
C LEU A 19 19.04 4.55 6.56
N LEU A 20 18.76 3.63 7.50
CA LEU A 20 17.58 3.74 8.37
C LEU A 20 17.58 5.05 9.16
N ALA A 21 18.66 5.32 9.93
CA ALA A 21 18.73 6.52 10.74
C ALA A 21 18.68 7.82 9.90
N PRO A 22 19.52 8.01 8.87
CA PRO A 22 19.44 9.21 8.03
C PRO A 22 18.04 9.48 7.44
N VAL A 23 17.29 8.44 7.13
CA VAL A 23 15.93 8.57 6.55
C VAL A 23 14.89 8.77 7.64
N PHE A 24 14.85 7.90 8.66
CA PHE A 24 13.72 7.80 9.57
C PHE A 24 13.77 8.77 10.76
N ASP A 25 14.95 9.28 11.14
CA ASP A 25 15.07 10.31 12.18
C ASP A 25 14.39 11.62 11.79
N ASN A 26 14.31 11.91 10.49
CA ASN A 26 13.71 13.12 9.94
C ASN A 26 12.25 12.97 9.50
N LEU A 27 11.69 11.77 9.56
CA LEU A 27 10.30 11.54 9.18
C LEU A 27 9.37 11.68 10.39
N ASN A 28 8.41 12.60 10.29
CA ASN A 28 7.36 12.76 11.29
C ASN A 28 6.39 11.56 11.30
N GLY A 29 5.65 11.42 12.40
CA GLY A 29 4.61 10.41 12.57
C GLY A 29 5.10 9.12 13.24
N ARG A 30 4.13 8.34 13.75
CA ARG A 30 4.35 7.00 14.25
C ARG A 30 4.42 6.04 13.06
N LYS A 31 5.55 5.40 12.87
CA LYS A 31 5.80 4.56 11.70
C LYS A 31 5.43 3.12 11.98
N HIS A 32 4.64 2.52 11.10
CA HIS A 32 4.24 1.12 11.12
C HIS A 32 4.75 0.45 9.85
N LEU A 33 5.50 -0.65 10.02
CA LEU A 33 6.03 -1.41 8.90
C LEU A 33 5.18 -2.66 8.66
N ILE A 34 4.69 -2.79 7.46
CA ILE A 34 4.21 -4.05 6.90
C ILE A 34 5.36 -4.64 6.10
N THR A 35 5.90 -5.78 6.53
CA THR A 35 7.15 -6.31 5.98
C THR A 35 7.01 -6.77 4.53
N GLY A 36 7.96 -6.36 3.71
CA GLY A 36 8.18 -6.85 2.35
C GLY A 36 9.22 -7.97 2.30
N ASN A 37 9.46 -8.48 1.09
CA ASN A 37 10.39 -9.60 0.89
C ASN A 37 11.88 -9.19 0.95
N HIS A 38 12.18 -7.91 0.79
CA HIS A 38 13.55 -7.39 0.88
C HIS A 38 13.89 -6.77 2.24
N ASP A 39 12.91 -6.60 3.13
CA ASP A 39 13.15 -6.05 4.46
C ASP A 39 13.92 -7.04 5.33
N ARG A 40 15.10 -6.62 5.80
CA ARG A 40 15.94 -7.40 6.73
C ARG A 40 15.75 -6.86 8.13
N ILE A 41 14.79 -7.43 8.86
CA ILE A 41 14.43 -6.96 10.20
C ILE A 41 15.54 -7.23 11.20
N THR A 42 16.16 -6.16 11.68
CA THR A 42 17.20 -6.15 12.72
C THR A 42 16.69 -5.38 13.94
N ASN A 43 17.50 -5.33 15.01
CA ASN A 43 17.18 -4.48 16.16
C ASN A 43 17.13 -2.99 15.79
N SER A 44 17.92 -2.56 14.80
CA SER A 44 17.86 -1.19 14.27
C SER A 44 16.50 -0.88 13.66
N TYR A 45 15.92 -1.82 12.91
CA TYR A 45 14.55 -1.66 12.40
C TYR A 45 13.54 -1.44 13.52
N LYS A 46 13.57 -2.28 14.56
CA LYS A 46 12.65 -2.21 15.70
C LYS A 46 12.70 -0.87 16.43
N TYR A 47 13.83 -0.18 16.39
CA TYR A 47 13.96 1.15 17.00
C TYR A 47 13.13 2.21 16.29
N PHE A 48 13.04 2.15 14.95
CA PHE A 48 12.39 3.18 14.14
C PHE A 48 10.88 2.99 13.96
N PHE A 49 10.37 1.79 14.24
CA PHE A 49 8.96 1.44 13.98
C PHE A 49 8.18 1.20 15.26
N HIS A 50 6.98 1.77 15.32
CA HIS A 50 6.03 1.53 16.41
C HIS A 50 5.49 0.09 16.37
N SER A 51 5.29 -0.44 15.17
CA SER A 51 4.95 -1.86 14.95
C SER A 51 5.58 -2.38 13.67
N ILE A 52 5.83 -3.69 13.63
CA ILE A 52 6.36 -4.42 12.47
C ILE A 52 5.55 -5.70 12.33
N GLU A 53 4.77 -5.82 11.28
CA GLU A 53 3.83 -6.92 11.04
C GLU A 53 3.88 -7.37 9.58
N PRO A 54 3.63 -8.64 9.26
CA PRO A 54 3.52 -9.10 7.87
C PRO A 54 2.25 -8.63 7.18
N MET A 55 1.21 -8.36 7.97
CA MET A 55 -0.09 -7.87 7.52
C MET A 55 -0.77 -7.15 8.68
N MET A 56 -1.53 -6.12 8.38
CA MET A 56 -2.28 -5.37 9.40
C MET A 56 -3.68 -5.03 8.89
N LYS A 57 -4.64 -4.98 9.81
CA LYS A 57 -5.95 -4.39 9.57
C LYS A 57 -6.09 -3.14 10.40
N ILE A 58 -6.51 -2.08 9.76
CA ILE A 58 -6.78 -0.79 10.42
C ILE A 58 -8.19 -0.32 10.06
N LYS A 59 -8.68 0.64 10.82
CA LYS A 59 -9.93 1.33 10.49
C LYS A 59 -9.61 2.78 10.14
N ASP A 60 -9.98 3.20 8.94
CA ASP A 60 -9.84 4.57 8.49
C ASP A 60 -11.08 4.98 7.69
N MET A 61 -11.54 6.23 7.86
CA MET A 61 -12.74 6.78 7.22
C MET A 61 -14.02 5.92 7.37
N GLY A 62 -14.10 5.13 8.46
CA GLY A 62 -15.21 4.20 8.66
C GLY A 62 -15.09 2.86 7.92
N LEU A 63 -14.08 2.69 7.08
CA LEU A 63 -13.76 1.48 6.33
C LEU A 63 -12.72 0.63 7.08
N MET A 64 -12.81 -0.68 6.93
CA MET A 64 -11.70 -1.55 7.28
C MET A 64 -10.72 -1.62 6.11
N VAL A 65 -9.44 -1.48 6.42
CA VAL A 65 -8.35 -1.47 5.44
C VAL A 65 -7.38 -2.58 5.78
N THR A 66 -7.19 -3.51 4.86
CA THR A 66 -6.17 -4.55 4.95
C THR A 66 -4.89 -4.04 4.31
N LEU A 67 -3.80 -4.01 5.07
CA LEU A 67 -2.46 -3.63 4.63
C LEU A 67 -1.62 -4.89 4.48
N CYS A 68 -1.07 -5.12 3.30
CA CYS A 68 -0.13 -6.20 3.01
C CYS A 68 0.86 -5.74 1.95
N HIS A 69 2.11 -6.17 2.04
CA HIS A 69 3.09 -5.87 0.99
C HIS A 69 2.67 -6.44 -0.36
N TYR A 70 2.12 -7.64 -0.36
CA TYR A 70 1.69 -8.32 -1.59
C TYR A 70 0.23 -8.01 -1.96
N PRO A 71 -0.11 -7.96 -3.25
CA PRO A 71 -1.49 -7.96 -3.69
C PRO A 71 -2.17 -9.28 -3.33
N ILE A 72 -3.31 -9.19 -2.65
CA ILE A 72 -4.13 -10.33 -2.23
C ILE A 72 -5.38 -10.36 -3.11
N ALA A 73 -5.66 -11.52 -3.71
CA ALA A 73 -6.81 -11.67 -4.60
C ALA A 73 -8.16 -11.53 -3.86
N HIS A 74 -8.22 -11.91 -2.59
CA HIS A 74 -9.43 -11.81 -1.78
C HIS A 74 -9.06 -11.63 -0.30
N TRP A 75 -9.62 -10.63 0.37
CA TRP A 75 -9.42 -10.31 1.78
C TRP A 75 -10.76 -10.21 2.49
N GLU A 76 -10.75 -10.24 3.81
CA GLU A 76 -11.97 -10.12 4.62
C GLU A 76 -12.69 -8.80 4.29
N GLY A 77 -13.97 -8.92 3.95
CA GLY A 77 -14.82 -7.79 3.60
C GLY A 77 -14.63 -7.24 2.17
N ALA A 78 -13.87 -7.93 1.30
CA ALA A 78 -13.72 -7.53 -0.09
C ALA A 78 -15.07 -7.35 -0.80
N ASP A 79 -15.99 -8.29 -0.61
CA ASP A 79 -17.31 -8.31 -1.26
C ASP A 79 -18.29 -7.27 -0.71
N ILE A 80 -17.97 -6.63 0.41
CA ILE A 80 -18.76 -5.55 1.01
C ILE A 80 -18.04 -4.19 0.96
N GLY A 81 -16.98 -4.10 0.16
CA GLY A 81 -16.33 -2.84 -0.16
C GLY A 81 -15.21 -2.43 0.79
N TRP A 82 -14.71 -3.30 1.69
CA TRP A 82 -13.51 -3.01 2.46
C TRP A 82 -12.29 -2.89 1.54
N VAL A 83 -11.30 -2.14 1.99
CA VAL A 83 -10.15 -1.74 1.17
C VAL A 83 -8.96 -2.66 1.40
N HIS A 84 -8.18 -2.90 0.37
CA HIS A 84 -6.85 -3.50 0.44
C HIS A 84 -5.82 -2.55 -0.16
N LEU A 85 -4.76 -2.24 0.61
CA LEU A 85 -3.60 -1.50 0.12
C LEU A 85 -2.40 -2.43 0.05
N TYR A 86 -1.67 -2.36 -1.07
CA TYR A 86 -0.52 -3.23 -1.33
C TYR A 86 0.60 -2.50 -2.07
N GLY A 87 1.79 -3.08 -2.04
CA GLY A 87 2.97 -2.65 -2.80
C GLY A 87 3.47 -3.76 -3.73
N HIS A 88 4.77 -4.05 -3.69
CA HIS A 88 5.48 -5.15 -4.36
C HIS A 88 5.48 -5.07 -5.89
N VAL A 89 4.33 -5.02 -6.53
CA VAL A 89 4.22 -4.92 -7.99
C VAL A 89 4.48 -3.49 -8.44
N HIS A 90 5.48 -3.32 -9.28
CA HIS A 90 5.87 -2.01 -9.76
C HIS A 90 4.98 -1.58 -10.93
N MET A 91 5.14 -0.33 -11.39
CA MET A 91 4.46 0.25 -12.55
C MET A 91 5.01 -0.32 -13.87
N ASN A 92 4.99 -1.63 -14.00
CA ASN A 92 5.43 -2.36 -15.17
C ASN A 92 4.39 -3.41 -15.56
N ARG A 93 4.75 -4.36 -16.41
CA ARG A 93 3.84 -5.43 -16.83
C ARG A 93 3.33 -6.30 -15.69
N ASP A 94 3.99 -6.27 -14.52
CA ASP A 94 3.60 -7.09 -13.36
C ASP A 94 2.30 -6.60 -12.70
N CYS A 95 1.91 -5.33 -12.89
CA CYS A 95 0.64 -4.81 -12.40
C CYS A 95 -0.58 -5.23 -13.25
N LEU A 96 -0.37 -5.57 -14.53
CA LEU A 96 -1.46 -5.83 -15.47
C LEU A 96 -2.38 -7.00 -15.06
N PRO A 97 -1.87 -8.16 -14.57
CA PRO A 97 -2.74 -9.25 -14.13
C PRO A 97 -3.71 -8.84 -13.01
N TYR A 98 -3.25 -7.99 -12.09
CA TYR A 98 -4.07 -7.51 -10.97
C TYR A 98 -5.14 -6.51 -11.41
N LEU A 99 -4.81 -5.62 -12.35
CA LEU A 99 -5.79 -4.73 -12.96
C LEU A 99 -6.85 -5.52 -13.73
N LYS A 100 -6.43 -6.50 -14.53
CA LYS A 100 -7.36 -7.36 -15.25
C LYS A 100 -8.31 -8.08 -14.30
N TYR A 101 -7.78 -8.71 -13.25
CA TYR A 101 -8.59 -9.39 -12.22
C TYR A 101 -9.56 -8.42 -11.53
N LYS A 102 -9.13 -7.20 -11.18
CA LYS A 102 -9.98 -6.16 -10.60
C LYS A 102 -11.20 -5.89 -11.50
N TYR A 103 -10.97 -5.61 -12.78
CA TYR A 103 -12.05 -5.26 -13.70
C TYR A 103 -12.96 -6.45 -14.03
N GLU A 104 -12.42 -7.66 -14.13
CA GLU A 104 -13.23 -8.87 -14.25
C GLU A 104 -14.17 -9.05 -13.05
N ARG A 105 -13.71 -8.76 -11.85
CA ARG A 105 -14.59 -8.79 -10.66
C ARG A 105 -15.65 -7.69 -10.68
N LEU A 106 -15.29 -6.47 -11.01
CA LEU A 106 -16.22 -5.35 -11.12
C LEU A 106 -17.32 -5.64 -12.15
N ASP A 107 -16.98 -6.31 -13.25
CA ASP A 107 -17.95 -6.76 -14.27
C ASP A 107 -18.96 -7.77 -13.74
N THR A 108 -18.66 -8.49 -12.65
CA THR A 108 -19.62 -9.38 -11.96
C THR A 108 -20.56 -8.64 -11.00
N GLY A 109 -20.39 -7.31 -10.85
CA GLY A 109 -21.17 -6.48 -9.91
C GLY A 109 -20.66 -6.53 -8.47
N LEU A 110 -19.52 -7.17 -8.20
CA LEU A 110 -18.90 -7.21 -6.87
C LEU A 110 -17.86 -6.10 -6.73
N PRO A 111 -17.80 -5.42 -5.58
CA PRO A 111 -16.76 -4.41 -5.35
C PRO A 111 -15.36 -5.06 -5.29
N TYR A 112 -14.36 -4.30 -5.69
CA TYR A 112 -12.95 -4.70 -5.55
C TYR A 112 -12.07 -3.47 -5.32
N ASN A 113 -11.93 -3.09 -4.04
CA ASN A 113 -11.23 -1.88 -3.61
C ASN A 113 -9.78 -2.21 -3.20
N ALA A 114 -9.00 -2.74 -4.13
CA ALA A 114 -7.57 -2.97 -3.96
C ALA A 114 -6.78 -1.89 -4.70
N TYR A 115 -5.78 -1.28 -4.05
CA TYR A 115 -4.96 -0.21 -4.61
C TYR A 115 -3.49 -0.46 -4.36
N ASN A 116 -2.69 -0.28 -5.40
CA ASN A 116 -1.24 -0.29 -5.30
C ASN A 116 -0.75 1.06 -4.74
N VAL A 117 -0.01 1.04 -3.65
CA VAL A 117 0.55 2.25 -3.03
C VAL A 117 2.07 2.33 -3.18
N GLY A 118 2.63 1.67 -4.18
CA GLY A 118 4.04 1.78 -4.52
C GLY A 118 4.43 3.23 -4.74
N CYS A 119 5.45 3.71 -4.03
CA CYS A 119 5.80 5.14 -3.97
C CYS A 119 6.11 5.77 -5.34
N MET A 120 6.55 4.97 -6.31
CA MET A 120 6.87 5.41 -7.67
C MET A 120 5.65 5.59 -8.59
N LEU A 121 4.45 5.22 -8.15
CA LEU A 121 3.24 5.44 -8.94
C LEU A 121 2.93 6.93 -9.05
N PRO A 122 2.45 7.42 -10.20
CA PRO A 122 2.24 8.85 -10.44
C PRO A 122 1.38 9.53 -9.38
N TYR A 123 0.33 8.86 -8.88
CA TYR A 123 -0.53 9.43 -7.84
C TYR A 123 0.07 9.34 -6.42
N MET A 124 1.08 8.48 -6.20
CA MET A 124 1.79 8.42 -4.93
C MET A 124 2.92 9.46 -4.87
N ASP A 125 3.66 9.66 -5.97
CA ASP A 125 4.68 10.70 -6.14
C ASP A 125 5.67 10.79 -4.94
N TYR A 126 6.12 9.63 -4.45
CA TYR A 126 7.05 9.50 -3.32
C TYR A 126 6.57 10.23 -2.04
N GLN A 127 5.26 10.39 -1.85
CA GLN A 127 4.69 11.07 -0.69
C GLN A 127 3.71 10.16 0.05
N PRO A 128 3.64 10.23 1.39
CA PRO A 128 2.55 9.62 2.14
C PRO A 128 1.22 10.24 1.71
N ARG A 129 0.23 9.42 1.44
CA ARG A 129 -1.09 9.85 0.98
C ARG A 129 -2.19 9.36 1.92
N PRO A 130 -3.22 10.16 2.20
CA PRO A 130 -4.38 9.71 2.96
C PRO A 130 -5.25 8.76 2.13
N LEU A 131 -6.09 7.99 2.80
CA LEU A 131 -6.88 6.91 2.18
C LEU A 131 -7.85 7.43 1.10
N ASP A 132 -8.53 8.54 1.35
CA ASP A 132 -9.46 9.16 0.37
C ASP A 132 -8.76 9.52 -0.93
N TYR A 133 -7.59 10.13 -0.84
CA TYR A 133 -6.77 10.46 -2.00
C TYR A 133 -6.33 9.19 -2.76
N ILE A 134 -5.90 8.16 -2.04
CA ILE A 134 -5.49 6.89 -2.67
C ILE A 134 -6.65 6.26 -3.44
N ILE A 135 -7.84 6.24 -2.85
CA ILE A 135 -9.04 5.69 -3.50
C ILE A 135 -9.40 6.50 -4.76
N GLU A 136 -9.45 7.83 -4.64
CA GLU A 136 -9.85 8.70 -5.74
C GLU A 136 -8.86 8.65 -6.90
N GLU A 137 -7.60 8.94 -6.63
CA GLU A 137 -6.57 9.04 -7.67
C GLU A 137 -6.13 7.65 -8.17
N GLY A 138 -6.15 6.64 -7.29
CA GLY A 138 -5.90 5.25 -7.69
C GLY A 138 -6.92 4.75 -8.70
N ASN A 139 -8.22 5.00 -8.48
CA ASN A 139 -9.27 4.62 -9.44
C ASN A 139 -9.06 5.31 -10.80
N LYS A 140 -8.76 6.63 -10.81
CA LYS A 140 -8.52 7.37 -12.06
C LYS A 140 -7.33 6.80 -12.83
N TRP A 141 -6.23 6.54 -12.13
CA TRP A 141 -5.02 6.00 -12.74
C TRP A 141 -5.24 4.59 -13.28
N GLU A 142 -5.82 3.70 -12.50
CA GLU A 142 -6.08 2.31 -12.90
C GLU A 142 -7.03 2.23 -14.11
N GLU A 143 -8.08 3.06 -14.15
CA GLU A 143 -8.97 3.14 -15.29
C GLU A 143 -8.24 3.55 -16.58
N GLN A 144 -7.31 4.50 -16.48
CA GLN A 144 -6.47 4.89 -17.61
C GLN A 144 -5.58 3.74 -18.08
N GLN A 145 -4.92 3.03 -17.13
CA GLN A 145 -4.07 1.89 -17.47
C GLN A 145 -4.89 0.77 -18.13
N PHE A 146 -6.06 0.46 -17.59
CA PHE A 146 -6.91 -0.59 -18.13
C PHE A 146 -7.40 -0.29 -19.56
N LYS A 147 -7.66 0.96 -19.89
CA LYS A 147 -8.00 1.38 -21.27
C LYS A 147 -6.86 1.16 -22.26
N LEU A 148 -5.61 1.19 -21.81
CA LEU A 148 -4.42 1.00 -22.66
C LEU A 148 -4.14 -0.49 -22.95
N ILE A 149 -4.71 -1.41 -22.19
CA ILE A 149 -4.47 -2.85 -22.34
C ILE A 149 -5.65 -3.60 -22.98
N LYS A 150 -6.77 -2.91 -23.26
CA LYS A 150 -7.87 -3.39 -24.09
C LYS A 150 -7.61 -3.18 -25.56
#